data_f34b6241c4ea5917028e8cf3144cb2ff
#
_entry.id   f34b6241c4ea5917028e8cf3144cb2ff
#
_cell.length_a   1.000
_cell.length_b   1.000
_cell.length_c   1.000
_cell.angle_alpha   90.00
_cell.angle_beta   90.00
_cell.angle_gamma   90.00
#
_symmetry.space_group_name_H-M   'P 1'
#
loop_
_entity.id
_entity.type
_entity.pdbx_description
1 polymer ?
#
loop_
_entity_poly.entity_id
_entity_poly.type
_entity_poly.pdbx_seq_one_letter_code
_entity_poly.pdbx_strand_id
1 'polypeptide(L)'
;ISSGLVGSEMCIRDRSNPGALPLRTAIKRLYKIVNAMYSDSILILEGTKELAADVVDRDKEADKLQWFIERQFNMMLEDSSLSRQLQATSFEGVIYSNVARYLERIADHACRLAEIGYVAGLIPGRKMLPLAKDAEYIMKEAMKSFINNEPRKATNNIDKGKKTMQKARTYFENKYKKEMEHPLEFSIAVDAIMRTIAYSTDISEATINYSAKKDNK
;
A
#
# COMPACT_ATOMS: atom_id res chain seq x y z
N ILE A 1 -17.07 -1.21 -29.21
CA ILE A 1 -17.95 -1.81 -28.17
C ILE A 1 -17.47 -3.23 -27.91
N SER A 2 -16.46 -3.46 -27.10
CA SER A 2 -16.10 -4.80 -26.60
C SER A 2 -14.99 -4.84 -25.53
N SER A 3 -14.83 -3.81 -24.70
CA SER A 3 -13.79 -3.81 -23.65
C SER A 3 -14.31 -3.96 -22.21
N GLY A 4 -15.63 -4.12 -22.04
CA GLY A 4 -16.25 -4.20 -20.70
C GLY A 4 -16.38 -5.59 -20.09
N LEU A 5 -16.17 -6.68 -20.84
CA LEU A 5 -16.47 -8.04 -20.40
C LEU A 5 -15.30 -8.80 -19.77
N VAL A 6 -14.05 -8.45 -20.10
CA VAL A 6 -12.88 -9.19 -19.62
C VAL A 6 -12.64 -9.00 -18.11
N GLY A 7 -12.97 -7.85 -17.54
CA GLY A 7 -12.83 -7.59 -16.11
C GLY A 7 -13.89 -8.31 -15.25
N SER A 8 -15.12 -8.47 -15.78
CA SER A 8 -16.20 -9.14 -15.06
C SER A 8 -16.06 -10.66 -15.06
N GLU A 9 -15.56 -11.26 -16.14
CA GLU A 9 -15.33 -12.70 -16.24
C GLU A 9 -14.20 -13.18 -15.30
N MET A 10 -13.14 -12.39 -15.13
CA MET A 10 -12.08 -12.72 -14.18
C MET A 10 -12.59 -12.74 -12.74
N CYS A 11 -13.47 -11.78 -12.36
CA CYS A 11 -14.13 -11.79 -11.04
C CYS A 11 -15.08 -12.99 -10.84
N ILE A 12 -15.72 -13.50 -11.90
CA ILE A 12 -16.63 -14.66 -11.83
C ILE A 12 -15.83 -15.96 -11.75
N ARG A 13 -14.73 -16.07 -12.48
CA ARG A 13 -13.84 -17.24 -12.47
C ARG A 13 -13.09 -17.39 -11.14
N ASP A 14 -12.66 -16.28 -10.52
CA ASP A 14 -12.05 -16.27 -9.18
C ASP A 14 -13.07 -16.65 -8.07
N ARG A 15 -14.38 -16.47 -8.30
CA ARG A 15 -15.43 -16.96 -7.39
C ARG A 15 -15.54 -18.49 -7.36
N SER A 16 -15.14 -19.16 -8.42
CA SER A 16 -15.30 -20.62 -8.56
C SER A 16 -14.11 -21.42 -8.01
N ASN A 17 -12.96 -20.81 -7.75
CA ASN A 17 -11.79 -21.51 -7.19
C ASN A 17 -10.94 -20.60 -6.28
N PRO A 18 -11.35 -20.40 -5.02
CA PRO A 18 -10.60 -19.59 -4.06
C PRO A 18 -9.22 -20.16 -3.73
N GLY A 19 -8.97 -21.46 -4.00
CA GLY A 19 -7.66 -22.11 -3.84
C GLY A 19 -6.67 -21.85 -4.99
N ALA A 20 -7.07 -21.18 -6.07
CA ALA A 20 -6.27 -21.06 -7.28
C ALA A 20 -5.00 -20.16 -7.11
N LEU A 21 -5.00 -19.23 -6.18
CA LEU A 21 -3.88 -18.31 -5.93
C LEU A 21 -3.49 -18.32 -4.45
N PRO A 22 -2.32 -18.87 -4.06
CA PRO A 22 -1.86 -18.85 -2.68
C PRO A 22 -1.79 -17.42 -2.12
N LEU A 23 -2.18 -17.22 -0.86
CA LEU A 23 -2.19 -15.91 -0.17
C LEU A 23 -0.86 -15.16 -0.33
N ARG A 24 0.27 -15.86 -0.16
CA ARG A 24 1.60 -15.27 -0.32
C ARG A 24 1.86 -14.74 -1.74
N THR A 25 1.29 -15.37 -2.75
CA THR A 25 1.42 -14.92 -4.14
C THR A 25 0.50 -13.72 -4.39
N ALA A 26 -0.74 -13.77 -3.87
CA ALA A 26 -1.69 -12.67 -3.99
C ALA A 26 -1.15 -11.37 -3.36
N ILE A 27 -0.60 -11.43 -2.13
CA ILE A 27 -0.04 -10.26 -1.47
C ILE A 27 1.17 -9.67 -2.20
N LYS A 28 2.04 -10.52 -2.76
CA LYS A 28 3.17 -10.06 -3.58
C LYS A 28 2.70 -9.35 -4.86
N ARG A 29 1.60 -9.84 -5.44
CA ARG A 29 1.01 -9.22 -6.64
C ARG A 29 0.39 -7.87 -6.30
N LEU A 30 -0.39 -7.79 -5.22
CA LEU A 30 -0.92 -6.53 -4.70
C LEU A 30 0.19 -5.53 -4.43
N TYR A 31 1.23 -5.93 -3.71
CA TYR A 31 2.38 -5.05 -3.45
C TYR A 31 3.04 -4.51 -4.73
N LYS A 32 3.20 -5.34 -5.78
CA LYS A 32 3.79 -4.86 -7.05
C LYS A 32 2.95 -3.74 -7.69
N ILE A 33 1.62 -3.88 -7.66
CA ILE A 33 0.70 -2.86 -8.17
C ILE A 33 0.84 -1.59 -7.36
N VAL A 34 0.71 -1.67 -6.03
CA VAL A 34 0.77 -0.53 -5.12
C VAL A 34 2.12 0.19 -5.20
N ASN A 35 3.22 -0.57 -5.28
CA ASN A 35 4.55 0.02 -5.44
C ASN A 35 4.69 0.79 -6.75
N ALA A 36 4.16 0.27 -7.86
CA ALA A 36 4.16 0.98 -9.14
C ALA A 36 3.31 2.25 -9.07
N MET A 37 2.10 2.17 -8.49
CA MET A 37 1.21 3.32 -8.30
C MET A 37 1.90 4.43 -7.49
N TYR A 38 2.56 4.09 -6.39
CA TYR A 38 3.22 5.08 -5.54
C TYR A 38 4.45 5.69 -6.23
N SER A 39 5.26 4.89 -6.94
CA SER A 39 6.38 5.39 -7.73
C SER A 39 5.90 6.35 -8.83
N ASP A 40 4.83 5.99 -9.55
CA ASP A 40 4.26 6.82 -10.61
C ASP A 40 3.64 8.11 -10.05
N SER A 41 3.01 8.07 -8.86
CA SER A 41 2.50 9.27 -8.20
C SER A 41 3.61 10.27 -7.86
N ILE A 42 4.81 9.81 -7.50
CA ILE A 42 5.99 10.67 -7.32
C ILE A 42 6.42 11.30 -8.64
N LEU A 43 6.45 10.53 -9.74
CA LEU A 43 6.77 11.06 -11.08
C LEU A 43 5.75 12.11 -11.54
N ILE A 44 4.47 11.93 -11.23
CA ILE A 44 3.43 12.92 -11.51
C ILE A 44 3.69 14.21 -10.73
N LEU A 45 4.07 14.12 -9.47
CA LEU A 45 4.50 15.28 -8.68
C LEU A 45 5.77 15.94 -9.21
N GLU A 46 6.63 15.22 -9.93
CA GLU A 46 7.81 15.74 -10.65
C GLU A 46 7.46 16.35 -12.02
N GLY A 47 6.21 16.17 -12.51
CA GLY A 47 5.71 16.78 -13.72
C GLY A 47 5.24 15.82 -14.84
N THR A 48 5.36 14.50 -14.66
CA THR A 48 4.94 13.48 -15.65
C THR A 48 3.43 13.19 -15.50
N LYS A 49 2.59 14.16 -15.89
CA LYS A 49 1.13 14.12 -15.67
C LYS A 49 0.40 13.00 -16.43
N GLU A 50 0.99 12.50 -17.49
CA GLU A 50 0.43 11.46 -18.37
C GLU A 50 0.16 10.14 -17.64
N LEU A 51 0.88 9.89 -16.54
CA LEU A 51 0.74 8.68 -15.73
C LEU A 51 -0.50 8.68 -14.82
N ALA A 52 -1.20 9.83 -14.66
CA ALA A 52 -2.27 9.95 -13.68
C ALA A 52 -3.45 8.99 -13.94
N ALA A 53 -3.85 8.84 -15.20
CA ALA A 53 -4.93 7.91 -15.58
C ALA A 53 -4.56 6.45 -15.25
N ASP A 54 -3.32 6.06 -15.51
CA ASP A 54 -2.82 4.71 -15.23
C ASP A 54 -2.79 4.41 -13.72
N VAL A 55 -2.46 5.39 -12.88
CA VAL A 55 -2.49 5.23 -11.42
C VAL A 55 -3.91 4.96 -10.95
N VAL A 56 -4.90 5.75 -11.41
CA VAL A 56 -6.32 5.58 -11.06
C VAL A 56 -6.91 4.24 -11.56
N ASP A 57 -6.52 3.79 -12.74
CA ASP A 57 -7.00 2.50 -13.25
C ASP A 57 -6.42 1.30 -12.49
N ARG A 58 -5.16 1.38 -12.03
CA ARG A 58 -4.53 0.34 -11.21
C ARG A 58 -5.13 0.24 -9.80
N ASP A 59 -5.75 1.29 -9.29
CA ASP A 59 -6.44 1.28 -8.01
C ASP A 59 -7.54 0.23 -7.98
N LYS A 60 -8.34 0.14 -9.04
CA LYS A 60 -9.37 -0.89 -9.21
C LYS A 60 -8.81 -2.31 -9.18
N GLU A 61 -7.57 -2.51 -9.62
CA GLU A 61 -6.90 -3.82 -9.55
C GLU A 61 -6.41 -4.10 -8.13
N ALA A 62 -5.92 -3.09 -7.42
CA ALA A 62 -5.51 -3.20 -6.02
C ALA A 62 -6.71 -3.57 -5.14
N ASP A 63 -7.84 -2.90 -5.29
CA ASP A 63 -9.11 -3.20 -4.61
C ASP A 63 -9.55 -4.65 -4.81
N LYS A 64 -9.58 -5.10 -6.07
CA LYS A 64 -9.98 -6.48 -6.39
C LYS A 64 -9.10 -7.52 -5.72
N LEU A 65 -7.78 -7.29 -5.68
CA LEU A 65 -6.85 -8.20 -5.02
C LEU A 65 -6.99 -8.16 -3.51
N GLN A 66 -7.21 -6.98 -2.91
CA GLN A 66 -7.48 -6.85 -1.48
C GLN A 66 -8.73 -7.63 -1.10
N TRP A 67 -9.86 -7.42 -1.81
CA TRP A 67 -11.11 -8.16 -1.56
C TRP A 67 -10.95 -9.66 -1.81
N PHE A 68 -10.16 -10.07 -2.77
CA PHE A 68 -9.86 -11.48 -3.03
C PHE A 68 -9.13 -12.12 -1.85
N ILE A 69 -8.10 -11.46 -1.30
CA ILE A 69 -7.34 -11.94 -0.14
C ILE A 69 -8.24 -12.01 1.11
N GLU A 70 -9.06 -10.99 1.35
CA GLU A 70 -10.00 -10.94 2.46
C GLU A 70 -11.05 -12.07 2.37
N ARG A 71 -11.56 -12.33 1.17
CA ARG A 71 -12.49 -13.43 0.94
C ARG A 71 -11.84 -14.79 1.18
N GLN A 72 -10.62 -15.01 0.68
CA GLN A 72 -9.88 -16.24 0.97
C GLN A 72 -9.74 -16.47 2.47
N PHE A 73 -9.38 -15.43 3.20
CA PHE A 73 -9.26 -15.50 4.66
C PHE A 73 -10.60 -15.87 5.32
N ASN A 74 -11.69 -15.20 4.97
CA ASN A 74 -13.02 -15.49 5.52
C ASN A 74 -13.44 -16.95 5.24
N MET A 75 -13.22 -17.45 4.03
CA MET A 75 -13.49 -18.84 3.68
C MET A 75 -12.60 -19.84 4.43
N MET A 76 -11.35 -19.50 4.74
CA MET A 76 -10.47 -20.34 5.56
C MET A 76 -10.96 -20.48 7.01
N LEU A 77 -11.75 -19.52 7.52
CA LEU A 77 -12.36 -19.62 8.85
C LEU A 77 -13.52 -20.61 8.88
N GLU A 78 -14.21 -20.79 7.75
CA GLU A 78 -15.35 -21.70 7.60
C GLU A 78 -14.91 -23.10 7.15
N ASP A 79 -13.89 -23.20 6.30
CA ASP A 79 -13.40 -24.46 5.73
C ASP A 79 -11.90 -24.67 5.96
N SER A 80 -11.55 -25.54 6.88
CA SER A 80 -10.16 -25.91 7.18
C SER A 80 -9.45 -26.63 6.01
N SER A 81 -10.17 -27.19 5.05
CA SER A 81 -9.57 -27.80 3.86
C SER A 81 -8.93 -26.76 2.96
N LEU A 82 -9.53 -25.58 2.89
CA LEU A 82 -9.01 -24.44 2.14
C LEU A 82 -7.67 -23.93 2.69
N SER A 83 -7.49 -23.97 4.00
CA SER A 83 -6.21 -23.63 4.65
C SER A 83 -5.05 -24.48 4.10
N ARG A 84 -5.29 -25.77 3.86
CA ARG A 84 -4.31 -26.67 3.26
C ARG A 84 -4.02 -26.36 1.79
N GLN A 85 -5.07 -26.05 1.02
CA GLN A 85 -4.93 -25.68 -0.40
C GLN A 85 -4.16 -24.37 -0.56
N LEU A 86 -4.44 -23.37 0.27
CA LEU A 86 -3.77 -22.05 0.28
C LEU A 86 -2.39 -22.08 0.94
N GLN A 87 -2.00 -23.23 1.52
CA GLN A 87 -0.73 -23.42 2.25
C GLN A 87 -0.53 -22.34 3.34
N ALA A 88 -1.63 -21.97 4.03
CA ALA A 88 -1.64 -20.94 5.05
C ALA A 88 -2.51 -21.36 6.24
N THR A 89 -2.08 -21.00 7.44
CA THR A 89 -2.87 -21.14 8.66
C THR A 89 -3.87 -20.00 8.79
N SER A 90 -4.93 -20.16 9.60
CA SER A 90 -5.88 -19.07 9.88
C SER A 90 -5.18 -17.83 10.47
N PHE A 91 -4.13 -18.03 11.26
CA PHE A 91 -3.33 -16.91 11.77
C PHE A 91 -2.60 -16.17 10.64
N GLU A 92 -2.01 -16.89 9.70
CA GLU A 92 -1.41 -16.27 8.51
C GLU A 92 -2.46 -15.55 7.68
N GLY A 93 -3.66 -16.12 7.57
CA GLY A 93 -4.80 -15.48 6.91
C GLY A 93 -5.13 -14.09 7.49
N VAL A 94 -5.20 -13.97 8.83
CA VAL A 94 -5.39 -12.67 9.53
C VAL A 94 -4.29 -11.69 9.15
N ILE A 95 -3.03 -12.11 9.25
CA ILE A 95 -1.88 -11.25 8.95
C ILE A 95 -1.88 -10.79 7.49
N TYR A 96 -2.10 -11.71 6.54
CA TYR A 96 -2.16 -11.37 5.12
C TYR A 96 -3.33 -10.45 4.77
N SER A 97 -4.50 -10.66 5.39
CA SER A 97 -5.68 -9.79 5.19
C SER A 97 -5.41 -8.37 5.70
N ASN A 98 -4.78 -8.22 6.88
CA ASN A 98 -4.41 -6.91 7.42
C ASN A 98 -3.39 -6.20 6.52
N VAL A 99 -2.33 -6.91 6.10
CA VAL A 99 -1.30 -6.34 5.20
C VAL A 99 -1.90 -5.95 3.85
N ALA A 100 -2.85 -6.74 3.32
CA ALA A 100 -3.56 -6.39 2.08
C ALA A 100 -4.36 -5.09 2.22
N ARG A 101 -5.04 -4.90 3.35
CA ARG A 101 -5.76 -3.67 3.67
C ARG A 101 -4.84 -2.46 3.80
N TYR A 102 -3.67 -2.62 4.44
CA TYR A 102 -2.68 -1.52 4.51
C TYR A 102 -2.15 -1.15 3.14
N LEU A 103 -1.93 -2.14 2.26
CA LEU A 103 -1.48 -1.89 0.89
C LEU A 103 -2.53 -1.16 0.06
N GLU A 104 -3.82 -1.55 0.17
CA GLU A 104 -4.92 -0.85 -0.51
C GLU A 104 -5.00 0.61 -0.03
N ARG A 105 -4.89 0.87 1.28
CA ARG A 105 -4.84 2.24 1.79
C ARG A 105 -3.66 3.06 1.24
N ILE A 106 -2.52 2.42 1.01
CA ILE A 106 -1.38 3.08 0.35
C ILE A 106 -1.71 3.38 -1.12
N ALA A 107 -2.43 2.49 -1.82
CA ALA A 107 -2.91 2.74 -3.18
C ALA A 107 -3.85 3.94 -3.25
N ASP A 108 -4.85 4.02 -2.37
CA ASP A 108 -5.73 5.20 -2.21
C ASP A 108 -4.92 6.50 -2.08
N HIS A 109 -3.86 6.49 -1.28
CA HIS A 109 -3.02 7.68 -1.09
C HIS A 109 -2.13 7.97 -2.30
N ALA A 110 -1.70 6.96 -3.04
CA ALA A 110 -1.01 7.16 -4.32
C ALA A 110 -1.93 7.83 -5.37
N CYS A 111 -3.21 7.42 -5.44
CA CYS A 111 -4.21 8.08 -6.27
C CYS A 111 -4.39 9.55 -5.90
N ARG A 112 -4.52 9.85 -4.61
CA ARG A 112 -4.64 11.25 -4.14
C ARG A 112 -3.43 12.11 -4.52
N LEU A 113 -2.21 11.57 -4.41
CA LEU A 113 -0.99 12.26 -4.85
C LEU A 113 -0.99 12.49 -6.36
N ALA A 114 -1.44 11.49 -7.15
CA ALA A 114 -1.55 11.59 -8.59
C ALA A 114 -2.58 12.65 -9.02
N GLU A 115 -3.76 12.66 -8.41
CA GLU A 115 -4.81 13.65 -8.66
C GLU A 115 -4.33 15.08 -8.38
N ILE A 116 -3.67 15.30 -7.24
CA ILE A 116 -3.15 16.61 -6.86
C ILE A 116 -2.07 17.06 -7.85
N GLY A 117 -1.13 16.19 -8.20
CA GLY A 117 -0.09 16.50 -9.16
C GLY A 117 -0.65 16.82 -10.56
N TYR A 118 -1.71 16.13 -10.97
CA TYR A 118 -2.38 16.34 -12.24
C TYR A 118 -3.18 17.65 -12.29
N VAL A 119 -4.11 17.85 -11.32
CA VAL A 119 -5.09 18.94 -11.32
C VAL A 119 -4.45 20.26 -10.90
N ALA A 120 -3.80 20.27 -9.76
CA ALA A 120 -3.23 21.50 -9.21
C ALA A 120 -1.92 21.92 -9.89
N GLY A 121 -1.31 21.03 -10.69
CA GLY A 121 0.04 21.28 -11.19
C GLY A 121 1.03 21.56 -10.06
N LEU A 122 0.71 21.01 -8.89
CA LEU A 122 1.44 21.27 -7.66
C LEU A 122 2.91 20.89 -7.87
N ILE A 123 3.77 21.90 -8.00
CA ILE A 123 5.20 21.71 -7.93
C ILE A 123 5.54 21.59 -6.44
N PRO A 124 5.78 20.37 -5.93
CA PRO A 124 6.08 20.20 -4.52
C PRO A 124 7.35 20.99 -4.19
N GLY A 125 7.29 21.73 -3.10
CA GLY A 125 8.48 22.40 -2.59
C GLY A 125 9.64 21.42 -2.40
N ARG A 126 10.89 21.88 -2.47
CA ARG A 126 12.13 21.09 -2.43
C ARG A 126 12.19 19.99 -1.37
N LYS A 127 11.40 20.08 -0.29
CA LYS A 127 11.39 19.10 0.82
C LYS A 127 10.27 18.07 0.73
N MET A 128 9.22 18.30 -0.05
CA MET A 128 8.08 17.37 -0.16
C MET A 128 8.43 16.14 -0.99
N LEU A 129 9.09 16.31 -2.12
CA LEU A 129 9.57 15.17 -2.93
C LEU A 129 10.50 14.22 -2.16
N PRO A 130 11.52 14.72 -1.43
CA PRO A 130 12.30 13.85 -0.56
C PRO A 130 11.47 13.09 0.47
N LEU A 131 10.45 13.71 1.07
CA LEU A 131 9.55 13.03 2.02
C LEU A 131 8.72 11.95 1.34
N ALA A 132 8.21 12.18 0.13
CA ALA A 132 7.50 11.18 -0.65
C ALA A 132 8.42 9.99 -1.02
N LYS A 133 9.67 10.26 -1.40
CA LYS A 133 10.69 9.23 -1.66
C LYS A 133 11.10 8.47 -0.40
N ASP A 134 11.18 9.14 0.74
CA ASP A 134 11.40 8.48 2.04
C ASP A 134 10.22 7.57 2.39
N ALA A 135 8.97 7.98 2.14
CA ALA A 135 7.78 7.15 2.35
C ALA A 135 7.79 5.90 1.46
N GLU A 136 8.13 6.06 0.18
CA GLU A 136 8.31 4.95 -0.75
C GLU A 136 9.37 3.95 -0.26
N TYR A 137 10.50 4.45 0.20
CA TYR A 137 11.56 3.61 0.76
C TYR A 137 11.07 2.83 1.99
N ILE A 138 10.35 3.49 2.92
CA ILE A 138 9.80 2.86 4.12
C ILE A 138 8.80 1.76 3.75
N MET A 139 7.93 1.98 2.75
CA MET A 139 7.00 0.99 2.22
C MET A 139 7.74 -0.22 1.63
N LYS A 140 8.78 0.03 0.81
CA LYS A 140 9.59 -1.04 0.20
C LYS A 140 10.30 -1.89 1.26
N GLU A 141 10.88 -1.28 2.28
CA GLU A 141 11.56 -2.01 3.36
C GLU A 141 10.56 -2.75 4.27
N ALA A 142 9.36 -2.19 4.52
CA ALA A 142 8.29 -2.87 5.24
C ALA A 142 7.89 -4.17 4.53
N MET A 143 7.58 -4.10 3.25
CA MET A 143 7.18 -5.25 2.46
C MET A 143 8.30 -6.26 2.26
N LYS A 144 9.54 -5.82 2.09
CA LYS A 144 10.71 -6.69 2.03
C LYS A 144 10.89 -7.47 3.34
N SER A 145 10.77 -6.78 4.47
CA SER A 145 10.86 -7.40 5.80
C SER A 145 9.72 -8.40 6.01
N PHE A 146 8.50 -8.08 5.58
CA PHE A 146 7.34 -8.96 5.67
C PHE A 146 7.51 -10.23 4.82
N ILE A 147 7.87 -10.08 3.55
CA ILE A 147 8.04 -11.21 2.62
C ILE A 147 9.13 -12.17 3.09
N ASN A 148 10.22 -11.63 3.66
CA ASN A 148 11.38 -12.40 4.10
C ASN A 148 11.30 -12.83 5.57
N ASN A 149 10.27 -12.39 6.32
CA ASN A 149 10.12 -12.62 7.76
C ASN A 149 11.34 -12.13 8.56
N GLU A 150 11.68 -10.84 8.41
CA GLU A 150 12.86 -10.22 9.01
C GLU A 150 12.46 -9.21 10.12
N PRO A 151 12.10 -9.67 11.36
CA PRO A 151 11.55 -8.81 12.41
C PRO A 151 12.51 -7.70 12.85
N ARG A 152 13.83 -7.95 12.88
CA ARG A 152 14.82 -6.91 13.23
C ARG A 152 14.83 -5.76 12.22
N LYS A 153 14.72 -6.06 10.92
CA LYS A 153 14.62 -5.02 9.89
C LYS A 153 13.29 -4.26 9.99
N ALA A 154 12.22 -4.97 10.31
CA ALA A 154 10.91 -4.36 10.55
C ALA A 154 10.97 -3.36 11.72
N THR A 155 11.62 -3.69 12.84
CA THR A 155 11.82 -2.78 13.99
C THR A 155 12.59 -1.51 13.56
N ASN A 156 13.69 -1.67 12.83
CA ASN A 156 14.48 -0.53 12.34
C ASN A 156 13.65 0.36 11.38
N ASN A 157 12.77 -0.25 10.59
CA ASN A 157 11.90 0.47 9.66
C ASN A 157 10.83 1.28 10.38
N ILE A 158 10.26 0.77 11.48
CA ILE A 158 9.34 1.51 12.35
C ILE A 158 10.02 2.78 12.92
N ASP A 159 11.24 2.66 13.43
CA ASP A 159 11.98 3.79 13.97
C ASP A 159 12.28 4.85 12.88
N LYS A 160 12.62 4.41 11.67
CA LYS A 160 12.79 5.29 10.53
C LYS A 160 11.48 5.98 10.15
N GLY A 161 10.37 5.24 10.14
CA GLY A 161 9.03 5.77 9.88
C GLY A 161 8.66 6.88 10.86
N LYS A 162 8.82 6.65 12.17
CA LYS A 162 8.57 7.66 13.22
C LYS A 162 9.39 8.95 13.01
N LYS A 163 10.68 8.81 12.71
CA LYS A 163 11.57 9.97 12.44
C LYS A 163 11.13 10.72 11.18
N THR A 164 10.75 10.02 10.13
CA THR A 164 10.30 10.66 8.88
C THR A 164 8.93 11.33 9.04
N MET A 165 8.00 10.75 9.80
CA MET A 165 6.73 11.40 10.14
C MET A 165 6.96 12.71 10.92
N GLN A 166 7.88 12.72 11.86
CA GLN A 166 8.22 13.95 12.60
C GLN A 166 8.77 15.05 11.67
N LYS A 167 9.64 14.68 10.73
CA LYS A 167 10.15 15.61 9.69
C LYS A 167 9.01 16.17 8.83
N ALA A 168 8.06 15.32 8.43
CA ALA A 168 6.91 15.71 7.62
C ALA A 168 6.01 16.71 8.37
N ARG A 169 5.72 16.45 9.66
CA ARG A 169 4.95 17.37 10.51
C ARG A 169 5.63 18.72 10.63
N THR A 170 6.92 18.74 10.98
CA THR A 170 7.68 19.98 11.09
C THR A 170 7.73 20.74 9.77
N TYR A 171 7.84 20.05 8.64
CA TYR A 171 7.78 20.67 7.32
C TYR A 171 6.40 21.29 7.04
N PHE A 172 5.33 20.56 7.35
CA PHE A 172 3.96 21.06 7.20
C PHE A 172 3.74 22.32 8.06
N GLU A 173 4.02 22.27 9.35
CA GLU A 173 3.85 23.40 10.28
C GLU A 173 4.60 24.66 9.85
N ASN A 174 5.82 24.49 9.36
CA ASN A 174 6.64 25.62 8.89
C ASN A 174 6.16 26.20 7.57
N LYS A 175 5.59 25.38 6.67
CA LYS A 175 5.06 25.83 5.37
C LYS A 175 3.68 26.45 5.51
N TYR A 176 2.83 25.88 6.35
CA TYR A 176 1.45 26.35 6.54
C TYR A 176 1.37 27.76 7.13
N LYS A 177 2.41 28.21 7.82
CA LYS A 177 2.53 29.57 8.35
C LYS A 177 2.87 30.63 7.29
N LYS A 178 3.18 30.24 6.06
CA LYS A 178 3.50 31.14 4.95
C LYS A 178 2.32 31.18 3.99
N GLU A 179 2.06 32.30 3.37
CA GLU A 179 1.09 32.42 2.29
C GLU A 179 1.40 31.36 1.21
N MET A 180 0.42 30.49 0.94
CA MET A 180 0.52 29.39 -0.02
C MET A 180 -0.52 29.60 -1.12
N GLU A 181 -0.12 29.36 -2.36
CA GLU A 181 -0.98 29.44 -3.52
C GLU A 181 -2.07 28.32 -3.51
N HIS A 182 -1.71 27.11 -3.03
CA HIS A 182 -2.58 25.92 -2.96
C HIS A 182 -2.49 25.25 -1.58
N PRO A 183 -3.05 25.84 -0.51
CA PRO A 183 -2.87 25.31 0.84
C PRO A 183 -3.62 24.00 1.09
N LEU A 184 -4.77 23.80 0.46
CA LEU A 184 -5.57 22.58 0.62
C LEU A 184 -4.87 21.40 -0.04
N GLU A 185 -4.48 21.53 -1.30
CA GLU A 185 -3.79 20.49 -2.07
C GLU A 185 -2.48 20.09 -1.41
N PHE A 186 -1.74 21.07 -0.90
CA PHE A 186 -0.52 20.82 -0.15
C PHE A 186 -0.79 20.01 1.12
N SER A 187 -1.84 20.35 1.87
CA SER A 187 -2.24 19.64 3.09
C SER A 187 -2.61 18.19 2.78
N ILE A 188 -3.41 17.95 1.73
CA ILE A 188 -3.81 16.63 1.30
C ILE A 188 -2.58 15.80 0.86
N ALA A 189 -1.64 16.40 0.13
CA ALA A 189 -0.44 15.70 -0.31
C ALA A 189 0.47 15.30 0.87
N VAL A 190 0.66 16.20 1.85
CA VAL A 190 1.43 15.88 3.06
C VAL A 190 0.75 14.79 3.88
N ASP A 191 -0.59 14.85 4.04
CA ASP A 191 -1.35 13.80 4.72
C ASP A 191 -1.20 12.45 4.01
N ALA A 192 -1.32 12.40 2.68
CA ALA A 192 -1.15 11.18 1.89
C ALA A 192 0.24 10.56 2.09
N ILE A 193 1.31 11.36 2.12
CA ILE A 193 2.66 10.90 2.41
C ILE A 193 2.76 10.35 3.83
N MET A 194 2.23 11.07 4.83
CA MET A 194 2.26 10.65 6.22
C MET A 194 1.47 9.35 6.45
N ARG A 195 0.31 9.20 5.81
CA ARG A 195 -0.51 7.98 5.86
C ARG A 195 0.22 6.79 5.24
N THR A 196 0.90 6.99 4.11
CA THR A 196 1.74 5.94 3.50
C THR A 196 2.82 5.47 4.48
N ILE A 197 3.48 6.37 5.20
CA ILE A 197 4.47 6.01 6.23
C ILE A 197 3.79 5.24 7.38
N ALA A 198 2.62 5.69 7.85
CA ALA A 198 1.89 5.04 8.94
C ALA A 198 1.53 3.59 8.56
N TYR A 199 0.86 3.35 7.44
CA TYR A 199 0.51 2.00 6.98
C TYR A 199 1.74 1.13 6.71
N SER A 200 2.84 1.71 6.28
CA SER A 200 4.10 0.98 6.12
C SER A 200 4.70 0.55 7.47
N THR A 201 4.53 1.36 8.54
CA THR A 201 4.91 0.94 9.90
C THR A 201 3.98 -0.15 10.43
N ASP A 202 2.68 -0.09 10.13
CA ASP A 202 1.72 -1.15 10.49
C ASP A 202 2.09 -2.50 9.81
N ILE A 203 2.55 -2.48 8.55
CA ILE A 203 3.08 -3.67 7.87
C ILE A 203 4.33 -4.20 8.59
N SER A 204 5.20 -3.31 9.07
CA SER A 204 6.39 -3.72 9.84
C SER A 204 6.01 -4.31 11.20
N GLU A 205 5.01 -3.77 11.89
CA GLU A 205 4.46 -4.35 13.12
C GLU A 205 3.83 -5.72 12.88
N ALA A 206 3.07 -5.87 11.78
CA ALA A 206 2.54 -7.16 11.36
C ALA A 206 3.65 -8.20 11.13
N THR A 207 4.81 -7.78 10.62
CA THR A 207 5.98 -8.64 10.43
C THR A 207 6.52 -9.15 11.76
N ILE A 208 6.64 -8.29 12.76
CA ILE A 208 7.10 -8.67 14.11
C ILE A 208 6.14 -9.67 14.74
N ASN A 209 4.84 -9.39 14.69
CA ASN A 209 3.80 -10.28 15.22
C ASN A 209 3.78 -11.64 14.51
N TYR A 210 4.00 -11.65 13.20
CA TYR A 210 4.09 -12.87 12.40
C TYR A 210 5.30 -13.73 12.79
N SER A 211 6.46 -13.10 13.01
CA SER A 211 7.69 -13.79 13.41
C SER A 211 7.60 -14.39 14.80
N ALA A 212 7.08 -13.66 15.79
CA ALA A 212 6.98 -14.09 17.18
C ALA A 212 6.22 -15.42 17.36
N LYS A 213 5.26 -15.72 16.48
CA LYS A 213 4.54 -17.01 16.51
C LYS A 213 5.31 -18.16 15.89
N LYS A 214 6.24 -17.89 14.95
CA LYS A 214 7.09 -18.95 14.36
C LYS A 214 8.15 -19.44 15.31
N ASP A 215 8.67 -18.58 16.17
CA ASP A 215 9.74 -18.91 17.12
C ASP A 215 9.21 -19.76 18.32
N ASN A 216 7.87 -19.83 18.48
CA ASN A 216 7.21 -20.63 19.53
C ASN A 216 6.70 -22.01 19.06
N LYS A 217 7.15 -22.48 17.88
CA LYS A 217 6.91 -23.83 17.34
C LYS A 217 8.21 -24.58 17.17
#